data_33166f8ef36eca6a94602348a505b551
#
_entry.id   33166f8ef36eca6a94602348a505b551
#
_cell.length_a   1.000
_cell.length_b   1.000
_cell.length_c   1.000
_cell.angle_alpha   90.00
_cell.angle_beta   90.00
_cell.angle_gamma   90.00
#
_symmetry.space_group_name_H-M   'P 1'
#
loop_
_entity.id
_entity.type
_entity.pdbx_description
1 polymer ?
#
loop_
_entity_poly.entity_id
_entity_poly.type
_entity_poly.pdbx_seq_one_letter_code
_entity_poly.pdbx_strand_id
1 'polypeptide(L)'
;MAGLYVHVPFCASRCIYCDFYSTTQATEQKELYTQALIAEIKSRAERWDDTFHTIYFGGGTPSQLSITEVAQIVDAIHTSLQISPSAEITFEANPDDINKNYVNQLKSLGINRISLGVQTFDDDRLHFLRRRHTAKEAAKAVETTSSIIENISLDLIYGLPRETLVEWEKDIRIAL
;
A
#
# COMPACT_ATOMS: atom_id res chain seq x y z
N MET A 1 17.52 11.50 10.62
CA MET A 1 16.89 10.23 10.14
C MET A 1 16.09 10.58 8.90
N ALA A 2 16.50 10.11 7.72
CA ALA A 2 15.85 10.41 6.45
C ALA A 2 14.84 9.31 6.10
N GLY A 3 13.71 9.68 5.46
CA GLY A 3 12.71 8.77 4.92
C GLY A 3 12.44 9.07 3.46
N LEU A 4 12.13 8.05 2.68
CA LEU A 4 11.74 8.14 1.27
C LEU A 4 10.25 7.83 1.14
N TYR A 5 9.50 8.71 0.52
CA TYR A 5 8.12 8.48 0.13
C TYR A 5 8.01 8.32 -1.39
N VAL A 6 7.41 7.22 -1.80
CA VAL A 6 7.12 6.91 -3.21
C VAL A 6 5.62 7.03 -3.42
N HIS A 7 5.19 8.04 -4.16
CA HIS A 7 3.78 8.27 -4.45
C HIS A 7 3.33 7.47 -5.67
N VAL A 8 2.49 6.46 -5.49
CA VAL A 8 1.91 5.66 -6.59
C VAL A 8 0.48 6.15 -6.86
N PRO A 9 0.22 6.87 -7.96
CA PRO A 9 -1.07 7.55 -8.16
C PRO A 9 -2.18 6.65 -8.71
N PHE A 10 -1.96 5.36 -8.89
CA PHE A 10 -2.93 4.47 -9.55
C PHE A 10 -3.93 3.88 -8.57
N CYS A 11 -5.21 3.89 -8.96
CA CYS A 11 -6.30 3.19 -8.29
C CYS A 11 -7.11 2.41 -9.31
N ALA A 12 -7.64 1.25 -8.94
CA ALA A 12 -8.58 0.52 -9.80
C ALA A 12 -9.95 1.21 -9.85
N SER A 13 -10.36 1.87 -8.75
CA SER A 13 -11.56 2.70 -8.65
C SER A 13 -11.36 3.80 -7.62
N ARG A 14 -12.13 4.90 -7.73
CA ARG A 14 -12.11 5.98 -6.74
C ARG A 14 -13.14 5.72 -5.65
N CYS A 15 -12.69 5.75 -4.40
CA CYS A 15 -13.54 5.73 -3.22
C CYS A 15 -14.18 7.11 -3.00
N ILE A 16 -15.40 7.16 -2.46
CA ILE A 16 -16.15 8.43 -2.31
C ILE A 16 -15.55 9.39 -1.27
N TYR A 17 -14.72 8.88 -0.37
CA TYR A 17 -14.11 9.63 0.73
C TYR A 17 -12.67 10.06 0.45
N CYS A 18 -12.06 9.54 -0.64
CA CYS A 18 -10.65 9.71 -0.89
C CYS A 18 -10.36 10.97 -1.70
N ASP A 19 -9.52 11.85 -1.14
CA ASP A 19 -9.10 13.10 -1.76
C ASP A 19 -7.60 13.09 -2.15
N PHE A 20 -6.96 11.94 -2.08
CA PHE A 20 -5.58 11.79 -2.53
C PHE A 20 -5.47 11.92 -4.05
N TYR A 21 -4.36 12.51 -4.48
CA TYR A 21 -4.04 12.56 -5.90
C TYR A 21 -3.93 11.15 -6.47
N SER A 22 -4.89 10.78 -7.32
CA SER A 22 -4.97 9.45 -7.90
C SER A 22 -5.64 9.46 -9.29
N THR A 23 -5.34 8.44 -10.07
CA THR A 23 -5.91 8.21 -11.40
C THR A 23 -6.36 6.77 -11.56
N THR A 24 -7.41 6.56 -12.37
CA THR A 24 -7.89 5.22 -12.74
C THR A 24 -7.47 4.85 -14.17
N GLN A 25 -6.45 5.49 -14.72
CA GLN A 25 -6.01 5.29 -16.08
C GLN A 25 -5.19 3.99 -16.26
N ALA A 26 -5.15 3.53 -17.51
CA ALA A 26 -4.77 2.19 -17.91
C ALA A 26 -3.28 1.80 -17.73
N THR A 27 -3.02 0.51 -17.93
CA THR A 27 -1.74 -0.20 -17.74
C THR A 27 -0.54 0.44 -18.42
N GLU A 28 -0.70 0.99 -19.62
CA GLU A 28 0.40 1.64 -20.37
C GLU A 28 1.01 2.84 -19.62
N GLN A 29 0.21 3.54 -18.83
CA GLN A 29 0.70 4.66 -18.03
C GLN A 29 1.51 4.22 -16.81
N LYS A 30 1.30 3.01 -16.29
CA LYS A 30 2.07 2.49 -15.17
C LYS A 30 3.53 2.23 -15.56
N GLU A 31 3.77 1.70 -16.75
CA GLU A 31 5.11 1.50 -17.28
C GLU A 31 5.85 2.83 -17.48
N LEU A 32 5.20 3.79 -18.12
CA LEU A 32 5.78 5.15 -18.31
C LEU A 32 6.05 5.84 -16.98
N TYR A 33 5.14 5.72 -16.02
CA TYR A 33 5.30 6.22 -14.66
C TYR A 33 6.51 5.57 -13.98
N THR A 34 6.64 4.24 -14.05
CA THR A 34 7.75 3.51 -13.45
C THR A 34 9.08 3.96 -14.01
N GLN A 35 9.19 4.12 -15.33
CA GLN A 35 10.39 4.64 -15.98
C GLN A 35 10.71 6.07 -15.55
N ALA A 36 9.71 6.95 -15.50
CA ALA A 36 9.88 8.33 -15.06
C ALA A 36 10.32 8.43 -13.59
N LEU A 37 9.71 7.62 -12.71
CA LEU A 37 10.07 7.54 -11.30
C LEU A 37 11.51 7.06 -11.10
N ILE A 38 11.94 6.03 -11.83
CA ILE A 38 13.32 5.55 -11.81
C ILE A 38 14.30 6.63 -12.26
N ALA A 39 13.97 7.36 -13.32
CA ALA A 39 14.78 8.49 -13.78
C ALA A 39 14.85 9.59 -12.72
N GLU A 40 13.75 9.91 -12.03
CA GLU A 40 13.71 10.87 -10.93
C GLU A 40 14.57 10.44 -9.76
N ILE A 41 14.46 9.17 -9.31
CA ILE A 41 15.29 8.60 -8.24
C ILE A 41 16.78 8.80 -8.57
N LYS A 42 17.21 8.39 -9.75
CA LYS A 42 18.60 8.50 -10.20
C LYS A 42 19.08 9.96 -10.27
N SER A 43 18.26 10.85 -10.80
CA SER A 43 18.62 12.28 -10.95
C SER A 43 18.72 13.04 -9.63
N ARG A 44 17.97 12.58 -8.62
CA ARG A 44 17.97 13.19 -7.28
C ARG A 44 19.00 12.58 -6.35
N ALA A 45 19.46 11.36 -6.61
CA ALA A 45 20.37 10.61 -5.74
C ALA A 45 21.65 11.39 -5.41
N GLU A 46 22.22 12.11 -6.38
CA GLU A 46 23.44 12.93 -6.20
C GLU A 46 23.29 14.08 -5.19
N ARG A 47 22.06 14.39 -4.78
CA ARG A 47 21.76 15.51 -3.87
C ARG A 47 21.69 15.09 -2.41
N TRP A 48 21.73 13.79 -2.12
CA TRP A 48 21.51 13.27 -0.77
C TRP A 48 22.60 12.30 -0.34
N ASP A 49 23.34 12.71 0.69
CA ASP A 49 24.35 11.87 1.35
C ASP A 49 23.78 11.16 2.60
N ASP A 50 22.46 11.29 2.84
CA ASP A 50 21.80 10.71 3.98
C ASP A 50 21.56 9.21 3.83
N THR A 51 21.62 8.48 4.94
CA THR A 51 21.12 7.10 5.00
C THR A 51 19.63 7.11 5.28
N PHE A 52 18.86 6.45 4.40
CA PHE A 52 17.41 6.33 4.54
C PHE A 52 17.06 5.16 5.47
N HIS A 53 16.24 5.42 6.47
CA HIS A 53 15.80 4.44 7.47
C HIS A 53 14.37 3.96 7.24
N THR A 54 13.59 4.67 6.42
CA THR A 54 12.24 4.28 6.04
C THR A 54 12.01 4.52 4.56
N ILE A 55 11.30 3.59 3.92
CA ILE A 55 10.77 3.73 2.56
C ILE A 55 9.27 3.46 2.64
N TYR A 56 8.46 4.36 2.09
CA TYR A 56 7.01 4.24 2.15
C TYR A 56 6.42 4.35 0.74
N PHE A 57 5.82 3.27 0.26
CA PHE A 57 5.03 3.26 -0.96
C PHE A 57 3.57 3.53 -0.61
N GLY A 58 3.06 4.68 -1.04
CA GLY A 58 1.69 5.11 -0.74
C GLY A 58 1.07 5.96 -1.84
N GLY A 59 -0.06 6.59 -1.55
CA GLY A 59 -0.73 7.53 -2.43
C GLY A 59 -2.11 7.07 -2.92
N GLY A 60 -2.21 6.61 -4.15
CA GLY A 60 -3.42 5.97 -4.68
C GLY A 60 -3.55 4.55 -4.15
N THR A 61 -2.95 3.60 -4.84
CA THR A 61 -2.95 2.19 -4.42
C THR A 61 -1.69 1.52 -4.98
N PRO A 62 -0.59 1.42 -4.22
CA PRO A 62 0.65 0.80 -4.68
C PRO A 62 0.48 -0.64 -5.17
N SER A 63 -0.46 -1.40 -4.60
CA SER A 63 -0.78 -2.77 -5.04
C SER A 63 -1.40 -2.88 -6.44
N GLN A 64 -1.63 -1.75 -7.09
CA GLN A 64 -1.99 -1.71 -8.52
C GLN A 64 -0.78 -1.83 -9.45
N LEU A 65 0.44 -1.71 -8.94
CA LEU A 65 1.66 -2.02 -9.69
C LEU A 65 1.86 -3.53 -9.78
N SER A 66 2.34 -3.99 -10.92
CA SER A 66 2.83 -5.37 -11.06
C SER A 66 4.08 -5.57 -10.21
N ILE A 67 4.35 -6.81 -9.83
CA ILE A 67 5.56 -7.12 -9.06
C ILE A 67 6.84 -6.74 -9.81
N THR A 68 6.82 -6.79 -11.14
CA THR A 68 7.95 -6.38 -11.99
C THR A 68 8.21 -4.88 -11.86
N GLU A 69 7.17 -4.05 -11.89
CA GLU A 69 7.27 -2.60 -11.70
C GLU A 69 7.78 -2.27 -10.29
N VAL A 70 7.26 -2.94 -9.27
CA VAL A 70 7.73 -2.77 -7.89
C VAL A 70 9.22 -3.16 -7.78
N ALA A 71 9.63 -4.30 -8.37
CA ALA A 71 11.02 -4.75 -8.35
C ALA A 71 11.97 -3.73 -9.01
N GLN A 72 11.58 -3.16 -10.15
CA GLN A 72 12.38 -2.13 -10.83
C GLN A 72 12.55 -0.86 -9.99
N ILE A 73 11.49 -0.43 -9.30
CA ILE A 73 11.55 0.76 -8.43
C ILE A 73 12.45 0.47 -7.21
N VAL A 74 12.26 -0.69 -6.56
CA VAL A 74 13.08 -1.10 -5.40
C VAL A 74 14.55 -1.22 -5.78
N ASP A 75 14.86 -1.83 -6.91
CA ASP A 75 16.24 -1.92 -7.43
C ASP A 75 16.85 -0.53 -7.67
N ALA A 76 16.11 0.37 -8.30
CA ALA A 76 16.56 1.74 -8.52
C ALA A 76 16.83 2.50 -7.22
N ILE A 77 16.01 2.30 -6.19
CA ILE A 77 16.21 2.88 -4.86
C ILE A 77 17.51 2.35 -4.25
N HIS A 78 17.68 1.02 -4.18
CA HIS A 78 18.85 0.39 -3.56
C HIS A 78 20.16 0.65 -4.30
N THR A 79 20.11 0.81 -5.62
CA THR A 79 21.31 1.11 -6.43
C THR A 79 21.70 2.58 -6.42
N SER A 80 20.75 3.47 -6.14
CA SER A 80 20.98 4.93 -6.21
C SER A 80 21.12 5.61 -4.85
N LEU A 81 20.57 5.05 -3.77
CA LEU A 81 20.49 5.66 -2.45
C LEU A 81 21.12 4.78 -1.37
N GLN A 82 21.61 5.41 -0.30
CA GLN A 82 22.09 4.68 0.87
C GLN A 82 20.91 4.25 1.75
N ILE A 83 20.56 2.98 1.70
CA ILE A 83 19.47 2.42 2.51
C ILE A 83 20.04 1.68 3.71
N SER A 84 19.52 1.97 4.92
CA SER A 84 19.88 1.24 6.13
C SER A 84 19.56 -0.25 6.00
N PRO A 85 20.44 -1.16 6.42
CA PRO A 85 20.12 -2.59 6.44
C PRO A 85 18.89 -2.95 7.30
N SER A 86 18.51 -2.09 8.24
CA SER A 86 17.33 -2.22 9.11
C SER A 86 16.19 -1.29 8.70
N ALA A 87 16.17 -0.79 7.48
CA ALA A 87 15.12 0.11 7.02
C ALA A 87 13.74 -0.55 7.07
N GLU A 88 12.74 0.19 7.56
CA GLU A 88 11.35 -0.19 7.37
C GLU A 88 10.92 0.16 5.94
N ILE A 89 10.46 -0.84 5.20
CA ILE A 89 9.92 -0.67 3.85
C ILE A 89 8.44 -1.00 3.89
N THR A 90 7.62 0.05 3.92
CA THR A 90 6.16 -0.04 3.99
C THR A 90 5.54 0.00 2.60
N PHE A 91 4.52 -0.83 2.39
CA PHE A 91 3.77 -0.88 1.15
C PHE A 91 2.27 -0.87 1.43
N GLU A 92 1.55 0.12 0.90
CA GLU A 92 0.09 0.19 1.00
C GLU A 92 -0.57 -0.76 -0.01
N ALA A 93 -1.60 -1.46 0.43
CA ALA A 93 -2.35 -2.37 -0.43
C ALA A 93 -3.85 -2.38 -0.11
N ASN A 94 -4.65 -2.70 -1.13
CA ASN A 94 -6.06 -3.02 -0.93
C ASN A 94 -6.24 -4.53 -0.71
N PRO A 95 -7.21 -4.95 0.13
CA PRO A 95 -7.48 -6.36 0.39
C PRO A 95 -7.73 -7.21 -0.87
N ASP A 96 -8.41 -6.64 -1.87
CA ASP A 96 -8.73 -7.32 -3.12
C ASP A 96 -7.52 -7.52 -4.06
N ASP A 97 -6.40 -6.85 -3.83
CA ASP A 97 -5.15 -7.05 -4.56
C ASP A 97 -4.25 -8.12 -3.88
N ILE A 98 -4.58 -8.52 -2.64
CA ILE A 98 -3.75 -9.43 -1.84
C ILE A 98 -3.99 -10.90 -2.22
N ASN A 99 -2.90 -11.58 -2.51
CA ASN A 99 -2.84 -13.03 -2.58
C ASN A 99 -1.47 -13.53 -2.08
N LYS A 100 -1.40 -14.80 -1.69
CA LYS A 100 -0.20 -15.40 -1.11
C LYS A 100 1.06 -15.23 -1.98
N ASN A 101 0.92 -15.37 -3.29
CA ASN A 101 2.04 -15.23 -4.22
C ASN A 101 2.56 -13.79 -4.25
N TYR A 102 1.65 -12.82 -4.35
CA TYR A 102 2.01 -11.39 -4.39
C TYR A 102 2.73 -10.95 -3.11
N VAL A 103 2.21 -11.33 -1.93
CA VAL A 103 2.83 -10.99 -0.64
C VAL A 103 4.22 -11.63 -0.49
N ASN A 104 4.39 -12.90 -0.91
CA ASN A 104 5.71 -13.54 -0.90
C ASN A 104 6.70 -12.81 -1.81
N GLN A 105 6.26 -12.39 -2.99
CA GLN A 105 7.10 -11.62 -3.90
C GLN A 105 7.46 -10.25 -3.32
N LEU A 106 6.52 -9.53 -2.72
CA LEU A 106 6.81 -8.28 -2.01
C LEU A 106 7.85 -8.49 -0.90
N LYS A 107 7.68 -9.53 -0.08
CA LYS A 107 8.67 -9.90 0.95
C LYS A 107 10.06 -10.17 0.37
N SER A 108 10.13 -10.87 -0.75
CA SER A 108 11.41 -11.16 -1.42
C SER A 108 12.11 -9.91 -1.98
N LEU A 109 11.37 -8.83 -2.23
CA LEU A 109 11.89 -7.52 -2.61
C LEU A 109 12.30 -6.65 -1.40
N GLY A 110 12.20 -7.19 -0.17
CA GLY A 110 12.57 -6.47 1.05
C GLY A 110 11.45 -5.68 1.69
N ILE A 111 10.21 -5.69 1.14
CA ILE A 111 9.06 -5.10 1.81
C ILE A 111 8.83 -5.86 3.12
N ASN A 112 8.90 -5.16 4.26
CA ASN A 112 8.83 -5.75 5.58
C ASN A 112 7.66 -5.22 6.43
N ARG A 113 6.87 -4.29 5.88
CA ARG A 113 5.63 -3.80 6.47
C ARG A 113 4.55 -3.60 5.41
N ILE A 114 3.31 -4.01 5.69
CA ILE A 114 2.16 -3.76 4.81
C ILE A 114 1.07 -2.99 5.57
N SER A 115 0.54 -1.92 4.94
CA SER A 115 -0.67 -1.23 5.40
C SER A 115 -1.84 -1.64 4.52
N LEU A 116 -2.88 -2.23 5.13
CA LEU A 116 -4.06 -2.71 4.41
C LEU A 116 -5.24 -1.75 4.59
N GLY A 117 -5.72 -1.19 3.49
CA GLY A 117 -6.90 -0.33 3.46
C GLY A 117 -8.20 -1.14 3.61
N VAL A 118 -8.49 -1.63 4.81
CA VAL A 118 -9.69 -2.43 5.12
C VAL A 118 -10.93 -1.55 5.20
N GLN A 119 -10.85 -0.44 5.89
CA GLN A 119 -11.83 0.61 6.15
C GLN A 119 -12.93 0.20 7.13
N THR A 120 -13.58 -0.95 6.97
CA THR A 120 -14.58 -1.55 7.88
C THR A 120 -14.75 -3.04 7.55
N PHE A 121 -15.31 -3.81 8.49
CA PHE A 121 -15.72 -5.21 8.27
C PHE A 121 -17.26 -5.34 8.11
N ASP A 122 -17.90 -4.29 7.62
CA ASP A 122 -19.33 -4.25 7.31
C ASP A 122 -19.55 -4.07 5.80
N ASP A 123 -20.20 -5.04 5.16
CA ASP A 123 -20.36 -5.08 3.70
C ASP A 123 -21.21 -3.91 3.16
N ASP A 124 -22.23 -3.45 3.90
CA ASP A 124 -23.08 -2.33 3.48
C ASP A 124 -22.27 -1.02 3.49
N ARG A 125 -21.39 -0.85 4.49
CA ARG A 125 -20.48 0.30 4.56
C ARG A 125 -19.38 0.22 3.52
N LEU A 126 -18.81 -0.95 3.27
CA LEU A 126 -17.86 -1.15 2.17
C LEU A 126 -18.48 -0.76 0.83
N HIS A 127 -19.72 -1.19 0.58
CA HIS A 127 -20.46 -0.80 -0.61
C HIS A 127 -20.72 0.72 -0.68
N PHE A 128 -21.13 1.35 0.43
CA PHE A 128 -21.29 2.79 0.53
C PHE A 128 -19.98 3.53 0.21
N LEU A 129 -18.85 3.06 0.73
CA LEU A 129 -17.53 3.62 0.47
C LEU A 129 -17.00 3.33 -0.95
N ARG A 130 -17.73 2.57 -1.76
CA ARG A 130 -17.32 2.06 -3.09
C ARG A 130 -16.04 1.23 -3.03
N ARG A 131 -15.90 0.43 -1.96
CA ARG A 131 -14.82 -0.56 -1.89
C ARG A 131 -15.15 -1.77 -2.77
N ARG A 132 -14.13 -2.40 -3.33
CA ARG A 132 -14.28 -3.55 -4.24
C ARG A 132 -14.29 -4.88 -3.50
N HIS A 133 -13.73 -4.92 -2.29
CA HIS A 133 -13.69 -6.10 -1.44
C HIS A 133 -14.86 -6.17 -0.47
N THR A 134 -15.16 -7.38 -0.02
CA THR A 134 -16.09 -7.69 1.07
C THR A 134 -15.36 -7.80 2.40
N ALA A 135 -16.10 -7.77 3.52
CA ALA A 135 -15.56 -8.00 4.87
C ALA A 135 -14.81 -9.34 4.98
N LYS A 136 -15.34 -10.38 4.33
CA LYS A 136 -14.70 -11.71 4.28
C LYS A 136 -13.38 -11.69 3.51
N GLU A 137 -13.31 -11.00 2.41
CA GLU A 137 -12.07 -10.85 1.62
C GLU A 137 -11.05 -10.02 2.39
N ALA A 138 -11.48 -8.97 3.10
CA ALA A 138 -10.62 -8.18 3.97
C ALA A 138 -9.99 -9.06 5.08
N ALA A 139 -10.79 -9.82 5.81
CA ALA A 139 -10.29 -10.72 6.84
C ALA A 139 -9.30 -11.76 6.28
N LYS A 140 -9.61 -12.35 5.12
CA LYS A 140 -8.71 -13.29 4.45
C LYS A 140 -7.40 -12.63 3.99
N ALA A 141 -7.45 -11.39 3.52
CA ALA A 141 -6.25 -10.64 3.13
C ALA A 141 -5.36 -10.37 4.35
N VAL A 142 -5.94 -9.98 5.49
CA VAL A 142 -5.22 -9.81 6.76
C VAL A 142 -4.53 -11.11 7.18
N GLU A 143 -5.27 -12.24 7.22
CA GLU A 143 -4.71 -13.57 7.56
C GLU A 143 -3.58 -13.97 6.60
N THR A 144 -3.79 -13.78 5.29
CA THR A 144 -2.78 -14.11 4.29
C THR A 144 -1.51 -13.27 4.48
N THR A 145 -1.67 -11.97 4.70
CA THR A 145 -0.54 -11.05 4.85
C THR A 145 0.23 -11.33 6.15
N SER A 146 -0.47 -11.45 7.29
CA SER A 146 0.15 -11.69 8.60
C SER A 146 0.90 -13.02 8.68
N SER A 147 0.45 -14.03 7.94
CA SER A 147 1.17 -15.32 7.85
C SER A 147 2.53 -15.23 7.14
N ILE A 148 2.82 -14.13 6.43
CA ILE A 148 4.03 -13.96 5.63
C ILE A 148 4.88 -12.79 6.15
N ILE A 149 4.25 -11.63 6.41
CA ILE A 149 4.89 -10.41 6.92
C ILE A 149 4.25 -10.10 8.28
N GLU A 150 5.05 -10.09 9.35
CA GLU A 150 4.57 -9.91 10.73
C GLU A 150 4.11 -8.46 11.01
N ASN A 151 4.80 -7.49 10.42
CA ASN A 151 4.51 -6.07 10.65
C ASN A 151 3.41 -5.62 9.68
N ILE A 152 2.17 -5.59 10.17
CA ILE A 152 1.01 -5.12 9.41
C ILE A 152 0.28 -4.01 10.17
N SER A 153 -0.33 -3.10 9.42
CA SER A 153 -1.32 -2.15 9.93
C SER A 153 -2.59 -2.23 9.11
N LEU A 154 -3.72 -1.96 9.77
CA LEU A 154 -5.03 -1.91 9.13
C LEU A 154 -5.57 -0.49 9.21
N ASP A 155 -5.97 0.07 8.08
CA ASP A 155 -6.64 1.36 8.05
C ASP A 155 -8.14 1.14 8.23
N LEU A 156 -8.72 1.77 9.25
CA LEU A 156 -10.15 1.73 9.55
C LEU A 156 -10.71 3.16 9.56
N ILE A 157 -11.93 3.32 9.04
CA ILE A 157 -12.67 4.60 9.04
C ILE A 157 -13.76 4.51 10.09
N TYR A 158 -13.74 5.42 11.06
CA TYR A 158 -14.80 5.58 12.04
C TYR A 158 -15.70 6.78 11.73
N GLY A 159 -16.89 6.80 12.32
CA GLY A 159 -17.85 7.90 12.14
C GLY A 159 -18.54 7.88 10.78
N LEU A 160 -18.69 6.72 10.17
CA LEU A 160 -19.46 6.54 8.94
C LEU A 160 -20.94 6.86 9.17
N PRO A 161 -21.70 7.28 8.14
CA PRO A 161 -23.11 7.59 8.27
C PRO A 161 -23.91 6.45 8.93
N ARG A 162 -24.62 6.77 10.00
CA ARG A 162 -25.40 5.82 10.81
C ARG A 162 -24.59 4.77 11.56
N GLU A 163 -23.29 4.94 11.66
CA GLU A 163 -22.45 4.04 12.46
C GLU A 163 -22.73 4.25 13.96
N THR A 164 -22.94 3.16 14.67
CA THR A 164 -23.07 3.14 16.12
C THR A 164 -21.73 2.78 16.77
N LEU A 165 -21.56 3.16 18.03
CA LEU A 165 -20.38 2.82 18.81
C LEU A 165 -20.18 1.28 18.88
N VAL A 166 -21.27 0.52 18.98
CA VAL A 166 -21.22 -0.97 19.03
C VAL A 166 -20.65 -1.55 17.74
N GLU A 167 -21.00 -0.99 16.60
CA GLU A 167 -20.50 -1.44 15.30
C GLU A 167 -19.04 -1.06 15.12
N TRP A 168 -18.63 0.12 15.54
CA TRP A 168 -17.23 0.53 15.56
C TRP A 168 -16.39 -0.39 16.48
N GLU A 169 -16.87 -0.69 17.71
CA GLU A 169 -16.22 -1.64 18.61
C GLU A 169 -16.09 -3.04 17.98
N LYS A 170 -17.09 -3.46 17.18
CA LYS A 170 -17.03 -4.74 16.45
C LYS A 170 -15.89 -4.74 15.44
N ASP A 171 -15.74 -3.67 14.64
CA ASP A 171 -14.65 -3.54 13.66
C ASP A 171 -13.27 -3.61 14.34
N ILE A 172 -13.10 -2.90 15.47
CA ILE A 172 -11.86 -2.98 16.27
C ILE A 172 -11.60 -4.41 16.76
N ARG A 173 -12.62 -5.11 17.28
CA ARG A 173 -12.47 -6.49 17.78
C ARG A 173 -12.10 -7.49 16.68
N ILE A 174 -12.53 -7.25 15.45
CA ILE A 174 -12.16 -8.12 14.32
C ILE A 174 -10.74 -7.82 13.88
N ALA A 175 -10.29 -6.57 14.00
CA ALA A 175 -8.95 -6.12 13.62
C ALA A 175 -7.84 -6.58 14.58
N LEU A 176 -8.18 -6.87 15.85
CA LEU A 176 -7.27 -7.33 16.92
C LEU A 176 -7.13 -8.85 16.98
#